data_f130edade55a86575c19432c4704d868
#
_entry.id   f130edade55a86575c19432c4704d868
#
_cell.length_a   1.000
_cell.length_b   1.000
_cell.length_c   1.000
_cell.angle_alpha   90.00
_cell.angle_beta   90.00
_cell.angle_gamma   90.00
#
_symmetry.space_group_name_H-M   'P 1'
#
loop_
_entity.id
_entity.type
_entity.pdbx_description
1 polymer ?
#
loop_
_entity_poly.entity_id
_entity_poly.type
_entity_poly.pdbx_seq_one_letter_code
_entity_poly.pdbx_strand_id
1 'polypeptide(L)'
;GFSQGMTYSFESPKVFDKLLIPEDSELRKAITISNPLGEDFSIMRTLPLNGMLVSLSTNYNRRNKEVRLYELANVYRPKALPLTELPDERMQFTLGMYGSGDFFDMKGVVEEFFDKVGMDKKVHYDPKGDHPYLHPGRKADIVYEGRTVGFLGEIHPEVAENYKIGDRAYVAVIDMPAMTEFTTFDRKYTGIAKFPAVTRDISMVVPKAVLVGQIEDVISQRGGKILESCKLFDIYEGAQVLAYSITFRAKDHTLEEKEVTAVMNKILNGLKDLGIELRA
;
A
#
# COMPACT_ATOMS: atom_id res chain seq x y z
N GLY A 1 2.43 16.35 -0.49
CA GLY A 1 3.45 16.73 -1.46
C GLY A 1 3.22 16.17 -2.85
N PHE A 2 1.97 15.74 -3.19
CA PHE A 2 1.60 15.27 -4.53
C PHE A 2 0.81 16.36 -5.27
N SER A 3 1.09 16.52 -6.58
CA SER A 3 0.34 17.39 -7.47
C SER A 3 -0.75 16.59 -8.20
N GLN A 4 -1.90 17.20 -8.44
CA GLN A 4 -2.97 16.57 -9.20
C GLN A 4 -2.61 16.48 -10.68
N GLY A 5 -2.78 15.29 -11.26
CA GLY A 5 -2.79 15.04 -12.68
C GLY A 5 -4.20 14.76 -13.17
N MET A 6 -4.45 15.02 -14.45
CA MET A 6 -5.68 14.64 -15.15
C MET A 6 -5.28 14.02 -16.48
N THR A 7 -5.67 12.78 -16.70
CA THR A 7 -5.36 12.04 -17.92
C THR A 7 -6.62 11.61 -18.65
N TYR A 8 -6.51 11.28 -19.94
CA TYR A 8 -7.64 10.80 -20.71
C TYR A 8 -8.11 9.42 -20.24
N SER A 9 -9.42 9.19 -20.27
CA SER A 9 -10.02 7.87 -20.08
C SER A 9 -9.91 6.96 -21.30
N PHE A 10 -9.40 7.49 -22.40
CA PHE A 10 -9.21 6.81 -23.67
C PHE A 10 -7.75 6.42 -23.83
N GLU A 11 -7.50 5.21 -24.32
CA GLU A 11 -6.16 4.71 -24.53
C GLU A 11 -6.06 3.75 -25.71
N SER A 12 -4.84 3.36 -26.05
CA SER A 12 -4.57 2.37 -27.08
C SER A 12 -4.67 0.96 -26.52
N PRO A 13 -5.18 -0.04 -27.26
CA PRO A 13 -5.07 -1.46 -26.88
C PRO A 13 -3.64 -1.94 -26.61
N LYS A 14 -2.64 -1.28 -27.18
CA LYS A 14 -1.20 -1.57 -26.96
C LYS A 14 -0.75 -1.34 -25.51
N VAL A 15 -1.56 -0.66 -24.69
CA VAL A 15 -1.26 -0.42 -23.28
C VAL A 15 -1.15 -1.71 -22.48
N PHE A 16 -1.93 -2.73 -22.83
CA PHE A 16 -1.91 -3.99 -22.13
C PHE A 16 -0.56 -4.71 -22.26
N ASP A 17 0.03 -4.67 -23.47
CA ASP A 17 1.36 -5.25 -23.70
C ASP A 17 2.45 -4.43 -23.00
N LYS A 18 2.35 -3.08 -23.02
CA LYS A 18 3.27 -2.21 -22.28
C LYS A 18 3.26 -2.46 -20.79
N LEU A 19 2.12 -2.83 -20.22
CA LEU A 19 1.91 -3.14 -18.81
C LEU A 19 2.12 -4.63 -18.49
N LEU A 20 2.56 -5.45 -19.46
CA LEU A 20 2.77 -6.89 -19.31
C LEU A 20 1.51 -7.66 -18.86
N ILE A 21 0.33 -7.15 -19.20
CA ILE A 21 -0.94 -7.77 -18.84
C ILE A 21 -1.13 -9.02 -19.71
N PRO A 22 -1.34 -10.23 -19.13
CA PRO A 22 -1.55 -11.48 -19.88
C PRO A 22 -2.70 -11.39 -20.87
N GLU A 23 -2.63 -12.15 -21.95
CA GLU A 23 -3.64 -12.13 -23.03
C GLU A 23 -5.03 -12.55 -22.55
N ASP A 24 -5.11 -13.46 -21.59
CA ASP A 24 -6.34 -13.98 -20.98
C ASP A 24 -6.87 -13.13 -19.81
N SER A 25 -6.20 -12.04 -19.49
CA SER A 25 -6.60 -11.17 -18.37
C SER A 25 -7.93 -10.45 -18.62
N GLU A 26 -8.80 -10.44 -17.61
CA GLU A 26 -10.05 -9.65 -17.61
C GLU A 26 -9.79 -8.15 -17.86
N LEU A 27 -8.62 -7.63 -17.51
CA LEU A 27 -8.25 -6.23 -17.77
C LEU A 27 -8.17 -5.89 -19.25
N ARG A 28 -7.97 -6.90 -20.14
CA ARG A 28 -7.97 -6.71 -21.61
C ARG A 28 -9.38 -6.60 -22.19
N LYS A 29 -10.42 -6.93 -21.46
CA LYS A 29 -11.80 -6.75 -21.87
C LYS A 29 -12.18 -5.27 -21.77
N ALA A 30 -11.75 -4.48 -22.76
CA ALA A 30 -12.01 -3.05 -22.82
C ALA A 30 -13.15 -2.70 -23.77
N ILE A 31 -13.84 -1.62 -23.48
CA ILE A 31 -14.90 -1.06 -24.33
C ILE A 31 -14.24 -0.36 -25.51
N THR A 32 -14.58 -0.75 -26.72
CA THR A 32 -14.13 -0.11 -27.95
C THR A 32 -15.01 1.12 -28.24
N ILE A 33 -14.37 2.25 -28.57
CA ILE A 33 -15.05 3.51 -28.90
C ILE A 33 -15.45 3.47 -30.37
N SER A 34 -16.71 3.79 -30.67
CA SER A 34 -17.27 3.72 -32.03
C SER A 34 -16.69 4.79 -32.98
N ASN A 35 -16.28 5.92 -32.45
CA ASN A 35 -15.72 7.07 -33.19
C ASN A 35 -14.43 7.59 -32.55
N PRO A 36 -13.36 6.77 -32.48
CA PRO A 36 -12.14 7.13 -31.79
C PRO A 36 -11.39 8.28 -32.49
N LEU A 37 -10.61 9.02 -31.71
CA LEU A 37 -9.71 10.08 -32.23
C LEU A 37 -8.47 9.50 -32.93
N GLY A 38 -8.41 8.19 -33.10
CA GLY A 38 -7.30 7.42 -33.66
C GLY A 38 -7.07 6.15 -32.85
N GLU A 39 -6.17 5.29 -33.34
CA GLU A 39 -5.85 4.00 -32.68
C GLU A 39 -5.40 4.18 -31.23
N ASP A 40 -4.66 5.27 -30.95
CA ASP A 40 -4.12 5.56 -29.62
C ASP A 40 -5.18 5.96 -28.59
N PHE A 41 -6.44 6.17 -29.02
CA PHE A 41 -7.57 6.59 -28.19
C PHE A 41 -8.83 5.76 -28.53
N SER A 42 -8.65 4.46 -28.76
CA SER A 42 -9.72 3.61 -29.32
C SER A 42 -10.46 2.76 -28.31
N ILE A 43 -9.97 2.67 -27.08
CA ILE A 43 -10.62 1.94 -25.99
C ILE A 43 -10.77 2.78 -24.72
N MET A 44 -11.74 2.41 -23.87
CA MET A 44 -11.84 2.93 -22.52
C MET A 44 -10.87 2.21 -21.60
N ARG A 45 -10.17 2.94 -20.73
CA ARG A 45 -9.21 2.37 -19.78
C ARG A 45 -9.89 1.44 -18.76
N THR A 46 -9.29 0.28 -18.53
CA THR A 46 -9.70 -0.69 -17.51
C THR A 46 -8.83 -0.61 -16.25
N LEU A 47 -7.67 0.07 -16.35
CA LEU A 47 -6.69 0.29 -15.28
C LEU A 47 -6.15 1.73 -15.41
N PRO A 48 -5.91 2.47 -14.31
CA PRO A 48 -5.52 3.89 -14.41
C PRO A 48 -4.02 4.10 -14.62
N LEU A 49 -3.21 3.04 -14.64
CA LEU A 49 -1.74 3.14 -14.60
C LEU A 49 -1.13 3.75 -15.86
N ASN A 50 -1.71 3.51 -17.05
CA ASN A 50 -1.13 4.03 -18.30
C ASN A 50 -1.02 5.57 -18.29
N GLY A 51 -2.09 6.27 -17.94
CA GLY A 51 -2.08 7.73 -17.85
C GLY A 51 -1.06 8.26 -16.85
N MET A 52 -0.99 7.62 -15.68
CA MET A 52 0.00 7.95 -14.65
C MET A 52 1.44 7.74 -15.16
N LEU A 53 1.74 6.58 -15.74
CA LEU A 53 3.08 6.27 -16.24
C LEU A 53 3.49 7.15 -17.42
N VAL A 54 2.58 7.52 -18.31
CA VAL A 54 2.82 8.50 -19.39
C VAL A 54 3.16 9.88 -18.78
N SER A 55 2.46 10.29 -17.73
CA SER A 55 2.72 11.55 -17.04
C SER A 55 4.08 11.55 -16.35
N LEU A 56 4.43 10.47 -15.65
CA LEU A 56 5.76 10.28 -15.04
C LEU A 56 6.86 10.27 -16.11
N SER A 57 6.67 9.53 -17.21
CA SER A 57 7.59 9.47 -18.34
C SER A 57 7.82 10.86 -18.98
N THR A 58 6.77 11.61 -19.19
CA THR A 58 6.85 12.97 -19.76
C THR A 58 7.71 13.88 -18.88
N ASN A 59 7.51 13.82 -17.58
CA ASN A 59 8.30 14.59 -16.62
C ASN A 59 9.75 14.12 -16.56
N TYR A 60 9.98 12.80 -16.54
CA TYR A 60 11.32 12.23 -16.56
C TYR A 60 12.13 12.67 -17.79
N ASN A 61 11.52 12.57 -18.97
CA ASN A 61 12.16 12.98 -20.23
C ASN A 61 12.39 14.50 -20.33
N ARG A 62 11.65 15.30 -19.55
CA ARG A 62 11.90 16.74 -19.37
C ARG A 62 12.94 17.03 -18.28
N ARG A 63 13.59 15.98 -17.74
CA ARG A 63 14.64 16.06 -16.73
C ARG A 63 14.18 16.65 -15.38
N ASN A 64 12.91 16.53 -15.06
CA ASN A 64 12.45 16.76 -13.69
C ASN A 64 13.05 15.66 -12.79
N LYS A 65 13.81 16.05 -11.77
CA LYS A 65 14.57 15.10 -10.94
C LYS A 65 13.67 14.24 -10.06
N GLU A 66 12.56 14.80 -9.59
CA GLU A 66 11.58 14.13 -8.73
C GLU A 66 10.18 14.58 -9.09
N VAL A 67 9.25 13.64 -9.03
CA VAL A 67 7.84 13.91 -9.35
C VAL A 67 6.96 13.06 -8.43
N ARG A 68 5.89 13.68 -7.93
CA ARG A 68 4.83 13.04 -7.15
C ARG A 68 3.49 13.51 -7.69
N LEU A 69 2.74 12.60 -8.29
CA LEU A 69 1.44 12.88 -8.91
C LEU A 69 0.34 12.01 -8.32
N TYR A 70 -0.87 12.56 -8.26
CA TYR A 70 -2.07 11.78 -8.01
C TYR A 70 -3.16 12.10 -9.03
N GLU A 71 -4.04 11.13 -9.26
CA GLU A 71 -5.24 11.29 -10.07
C GLU A 71 -6.41 10.59 -9.38
N LEU A 72 -7.57 11.22 -9.38
CA LEU A 72 -8.84 10.64 -8.97
C LEU A 72 -9.74 10.55 -10.19
N ALA A 73 -9.95 9.34 -10.72
CA ALA A 73 -10.65 9.18 -12.00
C ALA A 73 -11.21 7.77 -12.20
N ASN A 74 -12.20 7.62 -13.08
CA ASN A 74 -12.85 6.36 -13.36
C ASN A 74 -12.03 5.46 -14.29
N VAL A 75 -12.15 4.16 -14.05
CA VAL A 75 -11.91 3.07 -15.02
C VAL A 75 -13.25 2.47 -15.41
N TYR A 76 -13.29 1.76 -16.54
CA TYR A 76 -14.53 1.29 -17.15
C TYR A 76 -14.42 -0.21 -17.41
N ARG A 77 -15.16 -1.00 -16.65
CA ARG A 77 -15.15 -2.47 -16.75
C ARG A 77 -16.46 -2.95 -17.35
N PRO A 78 -16.46 -3.48 -18.57
CA PRO A 78 -17.68 -4.02 -19.17
C PRO A 78 -18.12 -5.27 -18.41
N LYS A 79 -19.41 -5.40 -18.16
CA LYS A 79 -20.00 -6.62 -17.61
C LYS A 79 -20.15 -7.71 -18.67
N ALA A 80 -20.34 -7.29 -19.93
CA ALA A 80 -20.37 -8.14 -21.10
C ALA A 80 -19.88 -7.37 -22.33
N LEU A 81 -19.34 -8.07 -23.31
CA LEU A 81 -19.01 -7.54 -24.65
C LEU A 81 -19.68 -8.39 -25.72
N PRO A 82 -20.39 -7.80 -26.71
CA PRO A 82 -20.67 -6.36 -26.85
C PRO A 82 -21.52 -5.83 -25.70
N LEU A 83 -21.42 -4.51 -25.42
CA LEU A 83 -22.16 -3.88 -24.33
C LEU A 83 -23.67 -4.06 -24.50
N THR A 84 -24.35 -4.58 -23.49
CA THR A 84 -25.81 -4.69 -23.36
C THR A 84 -26.37 -3.82 -22.26
N GLU A 85 -25.49 -3.31 -21.38
CA GLU A 85 -25.81 -2.43 -20.25
C GLU A 85 -24.60 -1.51 -19.98
N LEU A 86 -24.77 -0.52 -19.10
CA LEU A 86 -23.69 0.36 -18.68
C LEU A 86 -22.58 -0.43 -17.97
N PRO A 87 -21.30 -0.09 -18.23
CA PRO A 87 -20.17 -0.72 -17.56
C PRO A 87 -20.14 -0.39 -16.07
N ASP A 88 -19.34 -1.14 -15.30
CA ASP A 88 -18.93 -0.73 -13.97
C ASP A 88 -17.93 0.43 -14.09
N GLU A 89 -18.41 1.65 -13.82
CA GLU A 89 -17.60 2.86 -13.75
C GLU A 89 -17.05 3.01 -12.35
N ARG A 90 -15.77 2.68 -12.20
CA ARG A 90 -15.16 2.52 -10.91
C ARG A 90 -14.12 3.59 -10.64
N MET A 91 -14.41 4.48 -9.71
CA MET A 91 -13.48 5.54 -9.33
C MET A 91 -12.26 4.95 -8.62
N GLN A 92 -11.08 5.34 -9.06
CA GLN A 92 -9.81 4.95 -8.47
C GLN A 92 -8.96 6.16 -8.13
N PHE A 93 -8.32 6.09 -6.97
CA PHE A 93 -7.31 7.06 -6.55
C PHE A 93 -5.95 6.47 -6.85
N THR A 94 -5.24 7.09 -7.78
CA THR A 94 -3.95 6.64 -8.30
C THR A 94 -2.86 7.59 -7.86
N LEU A 95 -1.80 7.04 -7.30
CA LEU A 95 -0.58 7.75 -6.94
C LEU A 95 0.57 7.25 -7.79
N GLY A 96 1.49 8.15 -8.15
CA GLY A 96 2.71 7.80 -8.85
C GLY A 96 3.86 8.72 -8.46
N MET A 97 5.07 8.18 -8.28
CA MET A 97 6.27 8.97 -7.97
C MET A 97 7.54 8.32 -8.49
N TYR A 98 8.57 9.15 -8.69
CA TYR A 98 9.96 8.74 -8.90
C TYR A 98 10.92 9.83 -8.38
N GLY A 99 12.21 9.47 -8.25
CA GLY A 99 13.32 10.39 -7.94
C GLY A 99 13.49 10.70 -6.46
N SER A 100 12.45 10.60 -5.66
CA SER A 100 12.52 10.77 -4.20
C SER A 100 11.63 9.77 -3.49
N GLY A 101 12.17 9.10 -2.50
CA GLY A 101 11.46 8.09 -1.74
C GLY A 101 11.51 6.69 -2.37
N ASP A 102 10.93 5.74 -1.65
CA ASP A 102 10.93 4.33 -1.99
C ASP A 102 9.53 3.70 -1.80
N PHE A 103 9.48 2.37 -1.75
CA PHE A 103 8.26 1.62 -1.47
C PHE A 103 7.61 2.03 -0.14
N PHE A 104 8.42 2.26 0.89
CA PHE A 104 7.91 2.60 2.22
C PHE A 104 7.39 4.03 2.30
N ASP A 105 7.95 4.96 1.51
CA ASP A 105 7.39 6.31 1.37
C ASP A 105 6.01 6.27 0.72
N MET A 106 5.84 5.51 -0.36
CA MET A 106 4.52 5.32 -1.00
C MET A 106 3.53 4.66 -0.02
N LYS A 107 3.97 3.64 0.71
CA LYS A 107 3.17 2.97 1.75
C LYS A 107 2.74 3.96 2.83
N GLY A 108 3.66 4.79 3.33
CA GLY A 108 3.37 5.81 4.33
C GLY A 108 2.35 6.85 3.87
N VAL A 109 2.39 7.24 2.58
CA VAL A 109 1.38 8.14 1.99
C VAL A 109 0.00 7.48 1.97
N VAL A 110 -0.08 6.19 1.63
CA VAL A 110 -1.35 5.43 1.64
C VAL A 110 -1.89 5.30 3.07
N GLU A 111 -1.03 5.01 4.03
CA GLU A 111 -1.43 4.90 5.45
C GLU A 111 -1.92 6.23 6.01
N GLU A 112 -1.24 7.33 5.71
CA GLU A 112 -1.67 8.68 6.09
C GLU A 112 -3.02 9.04 5.46
N PHE A 113 -3.22 8.67 4.18
CA PHE A 113 -4.51 8.88 3.51
C PHE A 113 -5.63 8.11 4.24
N PHE A 114 -5.41 6.83 4.58
CA PHE A 114 -6.41 6.03 5.29
C PHE A 114 -6.70 6.59 6.70
N ASP A 115 -5.69 7.05 7.42
CA ASP A 115 -5.91 7.75 8.69
C ASP A 115 -6.80 8.98 8.51
N LYS A 116 -6.52 9.82 7.49
CA LYS A 116 -7.30 11.04 7.24
C LYS A 116 -8.76 10.78 6.89
N VAL A 117 -9.07 9.68 6.23
CA VAL A 117 -10.46 9.31 5.92
C VAL A 117 -11.12 8.45 7.00
N GLY A 118 -10.43 8.26 8.14
CA GLY A 118 -11.00 7.64 9.34
C GLY A 118 -11.03 6.12 9.34
N MET A 119 -10.15 5.50 8.57
CA MET A 119 -9.93 4.05 8.63
C MET A 119 -9.00 3.76 9.83
N ASP A 120 -9.59 3.41 10.95
CA ASP A 120 -8.94 3.34 12.26
C ASP A 120 -8.31 1.97 12.60
N LYS A 121 -8.51 0.98 11.73
CA LYS A 121 -7.94 -0.34 11.91
C LYS A 121 -6.65 -0.50 11.11
N LYS A 122 -5.84 -1.47 11.55
CA LYS A 122 -4.58 -1.76 10.88
C LYS A 122 -4.81 -2.22 9.44
N VAL A 123 -4.10 -1.58 8.52
CA VAL A 123 -4.01 -1.99 7.12
C VAL A 123 -3.01 -3.15 7.02
N HIS A 124 -3.36 -4.19 6.30
CA HIS A 124 -2.49 -5.32 6.00
C HIS A 124 -2.01 -5.24 4.55
N TYR A 125 -0.80 -5.71 4.31
CA TYR A 125 -0.17 -5.72 2.99
C TYR A 125 0.15 -7.17 2.61
N ASP A 126 -0.53 -7.69 1.57
CA ASP A 126 -0.30 -9.04 1.06
C ASP A 126 0.65 -8.99 -0.15
N PRO A 127 1.88 -9.52 -0.04
CA PRO A 127 2.85 -9.51 -1.14
C PRO A 127 2.51 -10.47 -2.28
N LYS A 128 1.48 -11.31 -2.14
CA LYS A 128 1.12 -12.35 -3.11
C LYS A 128 0.24 -11.87 -4.26
N GLY A 129 -0.24 -10.61 -4.23
CA GLY A 129 -1.07 -10.05 -5.29
C GLY A 129 -0.48 -10.26 -6.69
N ASP A 130 -1.32 -10.63 -7.66
CA ASP A 130 -0.89 -10.86 -9.05
C ASP A 130 -0.98 -9.54 -9.85
N HIS A 131 0.15 -8.85 -9.91
CA HIS A 131 0.29 -7.57 -10.60
C HIS A 131 1.52 -7.64 -11.53
N PRO A 132 1.35 -8.07 -12.80
CA PRO A 132 2.47 -8.26 -13.72
C PRO A 132 3.22 -6.96 -14.05
N TYR A 133 2.55 -5.83 -13.92
CA TYR A 133 3.13 -4.49 -14.11
C TYR A 133 3.95 -3.98 -12.91
N LEU A 134 3.98 -4.72 -11.80
CA LEU A 134 4.77 -4.38 -10.61
C LEU A 134 5.95 -5.33 -10.43
N HIS A 135 6.99 -4.83 -9.77
CA HIS A 135 8.18 -5.61 -9.43
C HIS A 135 7.80 -6.81 -8.53
N PRO A 136 8.19 -8.04 -8.86
CA PRO A 136 7.71 -9.25 -8.16
C PRO A 136 8.04 -9.30 -6.66
N GLY A 137 9.12 -8.66 -6.23
CA GLY A 137 9.55 -8.62 -4.81
C GLY A 137 9.24 -7.31 -4.09
N ARG A 138 8.62 -6.32 -4.74
CA ARG A 138 8.33 -5.00 -4.15
C ARG A 138 6.92 -4.53 -4.54
N LYS A 139 5.93 -5.35 -4.19
CA LYS A 139 4.50 -5.09 -4.41
C LYS A 139 3.67 -5.66 -3.27
N ALA A 140 2.48 -5.14 -3.09
CA ALA A 140 1.49 -5.73 -2.18
C ALA A 140 0.07 -5.31 -2.56
N ASP A 141 -0.88 -6.20 -2.30
CA ASP A 141 -2.28 -5.83 -2.15
C ASP A 141 -2.48 -5.07 -0.84
N ILE A 142 -3.33 -4.07 -0.88
CA ILE A 142 -3.74 -3.30 0.30
C ILE A 142 -5.03 -3.94 0.81
N VAL A 143 -4.95 -4.57 1.99
CA VAL A 143 -6.08 -5.32 2.57
C VAL A 143 -6.55 -4.63 3.85
N TYR A 144 -7.83 -4.32 3.92
CA TYR A 144 -8.48 -3.75 5.08
C TYR A 144 -9.68 -4.61 5.48
N GLU A 145 -9.72 -5.07 6.73
CA GLU A 145 -10.75 -5.99 7.26
C GLU A 145 -11.01 -7.22 6.36
N GLY A 146 -9.94 -7.77 5.78
CA GLY A 146 -10.01 -8.96 4.91
C GLY A 146 -10.45 -8.69 3.48
N ARG A 147 -10.67 -7.43 3.09
CA ARG A 147 -11.03 -7.02 1.73
C ARG A 147 -9.90 -6.26 1.07
N THR A 148 -9.56 -6.62 -0.15
CA THR A 148 -8.61 -5.85 -0.96
C THR A 148 -9.27 -4.54 -1.38
N VAL A 149 -8.62 -3.43 -1.01
CA VAL A 149 -9.06 -2.06 -1.33
C VAL A 149 -8.12 -1.35 -2.31
N GLY A 150 -7.06 -2.02 -2.74
CA GLY A 150 -6.11 -1.47 -3.69
C GLY A 150 -4.82 -2.28 -3.75
N PHE A 151 -3.82 -1.72 -4.39
CA PHE A 151 -2.48 -2.28 -4.44
C PHE A 151 -1.43 -1.16 -4.50
N LEU A 152 -0.17 -1.49 -4.17
CA LEU A 152 0.97 -0.60 -4.35
C LEU A 152 2.23 -1.39 -4.71
N GLY A 153 3.18 -0.71 -5.29
CA GLY A 153 4.48 -1.32 -5.58
C GLY A 153 5.41 -0.47 -6.42
N GLU A 154 6.62 -0.99 -6.58
CA GLU A 154 7.56 -0.51 -7.58
C GLU A 154 7.12 -1.02 -8.96
N ILE A 155 7.22 -0.19 -9.97
CA ILE A 155 6.93 -0.57 -11.35
C ILE A 155 7.93 -1.64 -11.82
N HIS A 156 7.43 -2.65 -12.54
CA HIS A 156 8.28 -3.68 -13.12
C HIS A 156 9.36 -3.05 -14.03
N PRO A 157 10.63 -3.46 -13.98
CA PRO A 157 11.71 -2.87 -14.78
C PRO A 157 11.40 -2.80 -16.29
N GLU A 158 10.83 -3.86 -16.85
CA GLU A 158 10.41 -3.91 -18.25
C GLU A 158 9.29 -2.90 -18.57
N VAL A 159 8.34 -2.74 -17.65
CA VAL A 159 7.29 -1.71 -17.80
C VAL A 159 7.92 -0.32 -17.75
N ALA A 160 8.86 -0.07 -16.83
CA ALA A 160 9.58 1.21 -16.76
C ALA A 160 10.31 1.50 -18.08
N GLU A 161 10.94 0.49 -18.69
CA GLU A 161 11.57 0.59 -20.00
C GLU A 161 10.55 0.89 -21.11
N ASN A 162 9.41 0.19 -21.15
CA ASN A 162 8.33 0.41 -22.12
C ASN A 162 7.78 1.84 -22.07
N TYR A 163 7.82 2.47 -20.89
CA TYR A 163 7.44 3.88 -20.69
C TYR A 163 8.63 4.84 -20.70
N LYS A 164 9.87 4.38 -20.95
CA LYS A 164 11.09 5.21 -20.98
C LYS A 164 11.32 5.98 -19.68
N ILE A 165 11.06 5.34 -18.56
CA ILE A 165 11.35 5.86 -17.21
C ILE A 165 12.64 5.15 -16.76
N GLY A 166 13.76 5.87 -16.72
CA GLY A 166 15.07 5.32 -16.36
C GLY A 166 15.37 5.34 -14.86
N ASP A 167 14.37 5.62 -14.02
CA ASP A 167 14.47 5.61 -12.56
C ASP A 167 13.44 4.63 -11.97
N ARG A 168 13.61 4.27 -10.70
CA ARG A 168 12.59 3.49 -9.99
C ARG A 168 11.35 4.34 -9.80
N ALA A 169 10.22 3.83 -10.26
CA ALA A 169 8.94 4.47 -10.09
C ALA A 169 8.03 3.62 -9.19
N TYR A 170 7.29 4.26 -8.33
CA TYR A 170 6.37 3.64 -7.38
C TYR A 170 4.97 4.14 -7.65
N VAL A 171 4.01 3.23 -7.55
CA VAL A 171 2.60 3.55 -7.73
C VAL A 171 1.76 2.95 -6.62
N ALA A 172 0.62 3.57 -6.36
CA ALA A 172 -0.47 2.98 -5.60
C ALA A 172 -1.79 3.26 -6.31
N VAL A 173 -2.69 2.29 -6.27
CA VAL A 173 -4.05 2.42 -6.79
C VAL A 173 -5.01 1.98 -5.71
N ILE A 174 -5.94 2.85 -5.33
CA ILE A 174 -6.95 2.59 -4.31
C ILE A 174 -8.32 2.60 -4.98
N ASP A 175 -9.07 1.54 -4.78
CA ASP A 175 -10.46 1.40 -5.22
C ASP A 175 -11.37 2.22 -4.30
N MET A 176 -11.82 3.37 -4.78
CA MET A 176 -12.60 4.31 -3.96
C MET A 176 -13.93 3.73 -3.47
N PRO A 177 -14.75 3.05 -4.30
CA PRO A 177 -15.95 2.37 -3.82
C PRO A 177 -15.67 1.34 -2.73
N ALA A 178 -14.64 0.51 -2.88
CA ALA A 178 -14.29 -0.49 -1.87
C ALA A 178 -13.80 0.13 -0.56
N MET A 179 -13.03 1.24 -0.64
CA MET A 179 -12.49 1.94 0.52
C MET A 179 -13.58 2.74 1.26
N THR A 180 -14.48 3.43 0.54
CA THR A 180 -15.47 4.32 1.17
C THR A 180 -16.46 3.60 2.08
N GLU A 181 -16.64 2.29 1.92
CA GLU A 181 -17.43 1.48 2.84
C GLU A 181 -16.86 1.44 4.27
N PHE A 182 -15.56 1.69 4.43
CA PHE A 182 -14.83 1.65 5.69
C PHE A 182 -14.53 3.03 6.27
N THR A 183 -14.84 4.10 5.53
CA THR A 183 -14.50 5.46 5.96
C THR A 183 -15.48 6.01 6.98
N THR A 184 -14.97 6.83 7.90
CA THR A 184 -15.80 7.57 8.85
C THR A 184 -15.22 8.95 9.11
N PHE A 185 -16.10 9.91 9.35
CA PHE A 185 -15.72 11.25 9.82
C PHE A 185 -15.93 11.42 11.33
N ASP A 186 -16.35 10.35 12.02
CA ASP A 186 -16.49 10.35 13.47
C ASP A 186 -15.12 10.37 14.13
N ARG A 187 -14.69 11.55 14.59
CA ARG A 187 -13.45 11.74 15.34
C ARG A 187 -13.76 11.86 16.82
N LYS A 188 -13.20 10.95 17.61
CA LYS A 188 -13.32 11.00 19.07
C LYS A 188 -12.05 11.59 19.67
N TYR A 189 -12.22 12.64 20.46
CA TYR A 189 -11.10 13.20 21.21
C TYR A 189 -10.61 12.18 22.25
N THR A 190 -9.32 11.91 22.24
CA THR A 190 -8.64 11.16 23.30
C THR A 190 -7.84 12.13 24.15
N GLY A 191 -8.13 12.18 25.44
CA GLY A 191 -7.43 13.06 26.39
C GLY A 191 -5.93 12.72 26.50
N ILE A 192 -5.14 13.71 26.87
CA ILE A 192 -3.71 13.51 27.14
C ILE A 192 -3.55 12.50 28.27
N ALA A 193 -2.60 11.57 28.09
CA ALA A 193 -2.31 10.54 29.08
C ALA A 193 -1.85 11.14 30.41
N LYS A 194 -2.44 10.69 31.52
CA LYS A 194 -2.15 11.18 32.87
C LYS A 194 -0.98 10.46 33.54
N PHE A 195 -0.70 9.24 33.13
CA PHE A 195 0.33 8.38 33.72
C PHE A 195 1.52 8.19 32.77
N PRO A 196 2.73 8.01 33.29
CA PRO A 196 3.93 7.84 32.46
C PRO A 196 3.89 6.53 31.67
N ALA A 197 4.51 6.54 30.50
CA ALA A 197 4.76 5.33 29.72
C ALA A 197 6.03 4.63 30.18
N VAL A 198 6.09 3.33 29.92
CA VAL A 198 7.29 2.50 30.09
C VAL A 198 7.63 1.89 28.74
N THR A 199 8.88 2.09 28.30
CA THR A 199 9.35 1.56 27.00
C THR A 199 10.30 0.40 27.22
N ARG A 200 10.22 -0.61 26.34
CA ARG A 200 11.13 -1.76 26.29
C ARG A 200 11.56 -1.98 24.85
N ASP A 201 12.86 -2.04 24.65
CA ASP A 201 13.45 -2.34 23.37
C ASP A 201 13.82 -3.81 23.30
N ILE A 202 13.55 -4.44 22.17
CA ILE A 202 13.92 -5.83 21.88
C ILE A 202 14.60 -5.90 20.53
N SER A 203 15.66 -6.72 20.45
CA SER A 203 16.32 -7.06 19.19
C SER A 203 16.10 -8.56 18.93
N MET A 204 15.70 -8.89 17.72
CA MET A 204 15.23 -10.23 17.37
C MET A 204 15.84 -10.72 16.07
N VAL A 205 16.21 -12.01 16.04
CA VAL A 205 16.55 -12.72 14.80
C VAL A 205 15.26 -13.29 14.22
N VAL A 206 14.93 -12.87 12.99
CA VAL A 206 13.66 -13.16 12.34
C VAL A 206 13.88 -14.08 11.13
N PRO A 207 13.16 -15.22 11.03
CA PRO A 207 13.20 -16.06 9.83
C PRO A 207 12.73 -15.31 8.59
N LYS A 208 13.36 -15.54 7.44
CA LYS A 208 13.05 -14.84 6.16
C LYS A 208 11.59 -14.96 5.72
N ALA A 209 10.90 -16.01 6.12
CA ALA A 209 9.50 -16.23 5.74
C ALA A 209 8.50 -15.43 6.60
N VAL A 210 8.95 -14.85 7.72
CA VAL A 210 8.09 -14.10 8.63
C VAL A 210 8.02 -12.65 8.19
N LEU A 211 6.81 -12.17 7.97
CA LEU A 211 6.56 -10.78 7.59
C LEU A 211 6.53 -9.87 8.82
N VAL A 212 6.99 -8.64 8.67
CA VAL A 212 6.94 -7.59 9.71
C VAL A 212 5.52 -7.44 10.28
N GLY A 213 4.50 -7.46 9.43
CA GLY A 213 3.11 -7.39 9.85
C GLY A 213 2.68 -8.50 10.83
N GLN A 214 3.18 -9.73 10.65
CA GLN A 214 2.90 -10.85 11.56
C GLN A 214 3.52 -10.62 12.95
N ILE A 215 4.72 -10.03 13.01
CA ILE A 215 5.38 -9.65 14.27
C ILE A 215 4.53 -8.61 15.00
N GLU A 216 4.13 -7.56 14.31
CA GLU A 216 3.31 -6.49 14.88
C GLU A 216 1.94 -6.99 15.33
N ASP A 217 1.34 -7.94 14.61
CA ASP A 217 0.09 -8.58 14.99
C ASP A 217 0.22 -9.36 16.30
N VAL A 218 1.30 -10.12 16.46
CA VAL A 218 1.61 -10.82 17.71
C VAL A 218 1.81 -9.83 18.86
N ILE A 219 2.61 -8.77 18.63
CA ILE A 219 2.84 -7.74 19.66
C ILE A 219 1.51 -7.07 20.05
N SER A 220 0.68 -6.71 19.09
CA SER A 220 -0.63 -6.09 19.34
C SER A 220 -1.58 -7.01 20.11
N GLN A 221 -1.72 -8.25 19.68
CA GLN A 221 -2.61 -9.23 20.32
C GLN A 221 -2.18 -9.60 21.73
N ARG A 222 -0.87 -9.82 21.94
CA ARG A 222 -0.31 -10.24 23.24
C ARG A 222 -0.06 -9.09 24.20
N GLY A 223 0.13 -7.88 23.68
CA GLY A 223 0.37 -6.66 24.45
C GLY A 223 -0.86 -6.18 25.24
N GLY A 224 -2.06 -6.50 24.74
CA GLY A 224 -3.32 -6.26 25.43
C GLY A 224 -3.58 -4.79 25.73
N LYS A 225 -4.29 -4.51 26.84
CA LYS A 225 -4.81 -3.16 27.16
C LYS A 225 -3.77 -2.11 27.50
N ILE A 226 -2.60 -2.52 27.95
CA ILE A 226 -1.51 -1.62 28.35
C ILE A 226 -0.52 -1.35 27.22
N LEU A 227 -0.61 -2.04 26.09
CA LEU A 227 0.20 -1.71 24.92
C LEU A 227 -0.30 -0.37 24.34
N GLU A 228 0.59 0.62 24.29
CA GLU A 228 0.31 1.91 23.65
C GLU A 228 0.77 1.94 22.21
N SER A 229 1.99 1.47 21.93
CA SER A 229 2.55 1.40 20.58
C SER A 229 3.68 0.40 20.47
N CYS A 230 3.96 -0.04 19.24
CA CYS A 230 5.20 -0.72 18.90
C CYS A 230 5.78 -0.06 17.64
N LYS A 231 7.10 0.12 17.60
CA LYS A 231 7.80 0.77 16.50
C LYS A 231 9.05 -0.02 16.13
N LEU A 232 9.12 -0.45 14.87
CA LEU A 232 10.37 -0.93 14.28
C LEU A 232 11.30 0.29 14.10
N PHE A 233 12.47 0.29 14.74
CA PHE A 233 13.38 1.44 14.68
C PHE A 233 14.73 1.12 14.04
N ASP A 234 15.07 -0.17 13.93
CA ASP A 234 16.31 -0.56 13.25
C ASP A 234 16.23 -1.95 12.61
N ILE A 235 17.03 -2.13 11.54
CA ILE A 235 17.12 -3.37 10.74
C ILE A 235 18.57 -3.66 10.47
N TYR A 236 19.07 -4.79 10.95
CA TYR A 236 20.46 -5.23 10.81
C TYR A 236 20.60 -6.51 9.99
N GLU A 237 21.80 -6.79 9.53
CA GLU A 237 22.19 -8.08 8.93
C GLU A 237 21.29 -8.54 7.79
N GLY A 238 21.06 -7.66 6.81
CA GLY A 238 20.29 -8.01 5.63
C GLY A 238 18.82 -8.30 5.91
N ALA A 239 18.21 -7.56 6.86
CA ALA A 239 16.83 -7.66 7.30
C ALA A 239 16.49 -8.94 8.11
N GLN A 240 17.50 -9.64 8.64
CA GLN A 240 17.25 -10.79 9.52
C GLN A 240 17.23 -10.44 11.03
N VAL A 241 17.75 -9.27 11.40
CA VAL A 241 17.68 -8.76 12.77
C VAL A 241 16.86 -7.50 12.80
N LEU A 242 15.76 -7.52 13.52
CA LEU A 242 14.83 -6.41 13.68
C LEU A 242 14.85 -5.91 15.12
N ALA A 243 14.88 -4.59 15.30
CA ALA A 243 14.81 -3.94 16.61
C ALA A 243 13.51 -3.17 16.76
N TYR A 244 12.76 -3.50 17.80
CA TYR A 244 11.47 -2.88 18.13
C TYR A 244 11.51 -2.17 19.45
N SER A 245 10.91 -0.99 19.49
CA SER A 245 10.60 -0.24 20.71
C SER A 245 9.12 -0.41 21.03
N ILE A 246 8.80 -1.02 22.18
CA ILE A 246 7.45 -1.34 22.62
C ILE A 246 7.11 -0.45 23.80
N THR A 247 6.07 0.36 23.66
CA THR A 247 5.64 1.31 24.69
C THR A 247 4.37 0.82 25.37
N PHE A 248 4.41 0.82 26.70
CA PHE A 248 3.29 0.42 27.57
C PHE A 248 2.81 1.60 28.40
N ARG A 249 1.50 1.70 28.60
CA ARG A 249 0.88 2.69 29.47
C ARG A 249 -0.47 2.18 30.01
N ALA A 250 -0.74 2.39 31.29
CA ALA A 250 -2.08 2.20 31.82
C ALA A 250 -2.86 3.53 31.80
N LYS A 251 -4.18 3.44 31.70
CA LYS A 251 -5.09 4.61 31.65
C LYS A 251 -5.41 5.17 33.04
N ASP A 252 -5.26 4.36 34.07
CA ASP A 252 -5.79 4.57 35.42
C ASP A 252 -4.74 4.56 36.55
N HIS A 253 -3.51 4.10 36.25
CA HIS A 253 -2.42 4.04 37.23
C HIS A 253 -1.03 4.10 36.58
N THR A 254 0.03 4.25 37.39
CA THR A 254 1.41 4.09 36.96
C THR A 254 1.77 2.60 36.94
N LEU A 255 2.25 2.11 35.79
CA LEU A 255 2.61 0.70 35.62
C LEU A 255 3.74 0.27 36.57
N GLU A 256 3.58 -0.89 37.20
CA GLU A 256 4.63 -1.55 37.97
C GLU A 256 5.47 -2.47 37.06
N GLU A 257 6.74 -2.69 37.41
CA GLU A 257 7.66 -3.54 36.65
C GLU A 257 7.13 -4.95 36.41
N LYS A 258 6.45 -5.54 37.40
CA LYS A 258 5.85 -6.87 37.28
C LYS A 258 4.76 -6.98 36.22
N GLU A 259 3.98 -5.91 36.01
CA GLU A 259 2.92 -5.85 35.01
C GLU A 259 3.53 -5.82 33.59
N VAL A 260 4.54 -4.96 33.39
CA VAL A 260 5.26 -4.84 32.13
C VAL A 260 5.96 -6.15 31.80
N THR A 261 6.66 -6.76 32.76
CA THR A 261 7.35 -8.03 32.59
C THR A 261 6.38 -9.17 32.23
N ALA A 262 5.22 -9.22 32.87
CA ALA A 262 4.20 -10.24 32.56
C ALA A 262 3.68 -10.13 31.12
N VAL A 263 3.46 -8.90 30.61
CA VAL A 263 3.01 -8.68 29.23
C VAL A 263 4.16 -8.93 28.25
N MET A 264 5.36 -8.46 28.55
CA MET A 264 6.55 -8.77 27.73
C MET A 264 6.75 -10.26 27.53
N ASN A 265 6.63 -11.05 28.59
CA ASN A 265 6.75 -12.52 28.50
C ASN A 265 5.68 -13.13 27.59
N LYS A 266 4.45 -12.61 27.59
CA LYS A 266 3.40 -13.07 26.66
C LYS A 266 3.75 -12.72 25.21
N ILE A 267 4.27 -11.51 24.96
CA ILE A 267 4.73 -11.10 23.63
C ILE A 267 5.87 -12.00 23.17
N LEU A 268 6.90 -12.18 23.97
CA LEU A 268 8.06 -13.01 23.64
C LEU A 268 7.68 -14.48 23.37
N ASN A 269 6.76 -15.04 24.13
CA ASN A 269 6.25 -16.38 23.87
C ASN A 269 5.50 -16.45 22.52
N GLY A 270 4.67 -15.44 22.20
CA GLY A 270 4.01 -15.40 20.90
C GLY A 270 4.97 -15.21 19.73
N LEU A 271 6.06 -14.47 19.90
CA LEU A 271 7.11 -14.33 18.90
C LEU A 271 7.89 -15.64 18.70
N LYS A 272 8.12 -16.39 19.77
CA LYS A 272 8.70 -17.74 19.70
C LYS A 272 7.88 -18.71 18.86
N ASP A 273 6.53 -18.60 18.91
CA ASP A 273 5.64 -19.43 18.10
C ASP A 273 5.85 -19.19 16.58
N LEU A 274 6.39 -18.03 16.19
CA LEU A 274 6.81 -17.69 14.81
C LEU A 274 8.26 -18.11 14.50
N GLY A 275 8.96 -18.77 15.42
CA GLY A 275 10.37 -19.15 15.27
C GLY A 275 11.33 -17.97 15.43
N ILE A 276 10.90 -16.87 16.08
CA ILE A 276 11.72 -15.68 16.33
C ILE A 276 12.48 -15.85 17.64
N GLU A 277 13.77 -15.53 17.62
CA GLU A 277 14.65 -15.58 18.80
C GLU A 277 15.15 -14.20 19.18
N LEU A 278 15.27 -13.93 20.47
CA LEU A 278 15.92 -12.71 20.93
C LEU A 278 17.41 -12.77 20.61
N ARG A 279 17.94 -11.65 20.13
CA ARG A 279 19.40 -11.48 20.02
C ARG A 279 19.95 -11.21 21.42
N ALA A 280 20.96 -12.00 21.80
CA ALA A 280 21.68 -11.83 23.06
C ALA A 280 22.56 -10.57 23.05
#